data_bfb516fc6a7bf03dc33ea78357a0801c
#
_entry.id   bfb516fc6a7bf03dc33ea78357a0801c
#
_cell.length_a   1.000
_cell.length_b   1.000
_cell.length_c   1.000
_cell.angle_alpha   90.00
_cell.angle_beta   90.00
_cell.angle_gamma   90.00
#
_symmetry.space_group_name_H-M   'P 1'
#
loop_
_entity.id
_entity.type
_entity.pdbx_description
1 polymer ?
#
loop_
_entity_poly.entity_id
_entity_poly.type
_entity_poly.pdbx_seq_one_letter_code
_entity_poly.pdbx_strand_id
1 'polypeptide(L)'
;LRTEVLARLASLQPLYVVTYPDALAEMVVSKKNLDERIIKLAVGDQVSLTDISHQLRDFDFMETDYVYEPGQFAIRGSILDIYSYSCEFPFRIDFFGDEIDTIRTFSIEDQLSRDRRESVEIVPELSLAEGEKLPFLHFLDKRAVVAMKDFTFVYDRIDQIYKEGFSSQSMVEQMEGATEVEAERIRRAMKKELNLSSALQFQQGVAERQRIEFGIAEQGVAERKTEEAADVVPFHIVPQPLF
;
A
#
# COMPACT_ATOMS: atom_id res chain seq x y z
N LEU A 1 2.79 -3.67 4.11
CA LEU A 1 1.33 -3.64 4.23
C LEU A 1 0.66 -2.70 3.22
N ARG A 2 1.02 -1.36 3.17
CA ARG A 2 0.38 -0.40 2.24
C ARG A 2 0.61 -0.77 0.77
N THR A 3 1.85 -1.04 0.39
CA THR A 3 2.25 -1.49 -0.95
C THR A 3 1.50 -2.74 -1.38
N GLU A 4 1.40 -3.73 -0.50
CA GLU A 4 0.63 -4.96 -0.71
C GLU A 4 -0.86 -4.67 -0.98
N VAL A 5 -1.48 -3.80 -0.16
CA VAL A 5 -2.90 -3.41 -0.36
C VAL A 5 -3.11 -2.76 -1.72
N LEU A 6 -2.23 -1.83 -2.14
CA LEU A 6 -2.33 -1.17 -3.45
C LEU A 6 -2.16 -2.17 -4.60
N ALA A 7 -1.20 -3.09 -4.52
CA ALA A 7 -1.00 -4.13 -5.53
C ALA A 7 -2.23 -5.05 -5.65
N ARG A 8 -2.80 -5.49 -4.51
CA ARG A 8 -4.02 -6.31 -4.49
C ARG A 8 -5.25 -5.57 -5.03
N LEU A 9 -5.41 -4.29 -4.73
CA LEU A 9 -6.49 -3.45 -5.29
C LEU A 9 -6.34 -3.26 -6.80
N ALA A 10 -5.11 -3.16 -7.31
CA ALA A 10 -4.85 -3.06 -8.74
C ALA A 10 -5.22 -4.33 -9.50
N SER A 11 -5.09 -5.51 -8.88
CA SER A 11 -5.47 -6.80 -9.47
C SER A 11 -6.98 -7.04 -9.57
N LEU A 12 -7.81 -6.08 -9.14
CA LEU A 12 -9.29 -6.12 -9.17
C LEU A 12 -9.93 -7.31 -8.44
N GLN A 13 -9.21 -7.93 -7.52
CA GLN A 13 -9.78 -8.98 -6.68
C GLN A 13 -10.68 -8.37 -5.59
N PRO A 14 -11.79 -9.04 -5.22
CA PRO A 14 -12.59 -8.60 -4.08
C PRO A 14 -11.75 -8.52 -2.82
N LEU A 15 -11.74 -7.35 -2.19
CA LEU A 15 -10.91 -7.07 -1.02
C LEU A 15 -11.67 -6.21 -0.02
N TYR A 16 -11.59 -6.55 1.25
CA TYR A 16 -11.99 -5.71 2.36
C TYR A 16 -10.76 -4.97 2.90
N VAL A 17 -10.81 -3.64 2.89
CA VAL A 17 -9.74 -2.79 3.40
C VAL A 17 -10.24 -2.05 4.62
N VAL A 18 -9.58 -2.22 5.75
CA VAL A 18 -9.81 -1.42 6.95
C VAL A 18 -8.71 -0.37 7.04
N THR A 19 -9.09 0.88 7.16
CA THR A 19 -8.17 2.02 7.19
C THR A 19 -8.62 3.06 8.21
N TYR A 20 -7.86 4.13 8.35
CA TYR A 20 -8.11 5.23 9.27
C TYR A 20 -7.80 6.59 8.61
N PRO A 21 -8.30 7.72 9.14
CA PRO A 21 -8.21 9.03 8.48
C PRO A 21 -6.78 9.45 8.11
N ASP A 22 -5.81 9.21 8.98
CA ASP A 22 -4.42 9.59 8.76
C ASP A 22 -3.83 8.85 7.53
N ALA A 23 -4.17 7.58 7.35
CA ALA A 23 -3.74 6.82 6.16
C ALA A 23 -4.45 7.28 4.87
N LEU A 24 -5.70 7.76 4.98
CA LEU A 24 -6.46 8.33 3.86
C LEU A 24 -5.96 9.73 3.45
N ALA A 25 -5.38 10.47 4.40
CA ALA A 25 -4.79 11.77 4.12
C ALA A 25 -3.54 11.69 3.24
N GLU A 26 -2.83 10.57 3.22
CA GLU A 26 -1.69 10.39 2.34
C GLU A 26 -2.12 9.99 0.92
N MET A 27 -1.58 10.68 -0.09
CA MET A 27 -1.72 10.28 -1.48
C MET A 27 -0.99 8.97 -1.78
N VAL A 28 -1.48 8.23 -2.77
CA VAL A 28 -0.90 6.99 -3.27
C VAL A 28 -0.45 7.16 -4.72
N VAL A 29 0.44 6.30 -5.18
CA VAL A 29 0.84 6.25 -6.60
C VAL A 29 -0.36 5.96 -7.48
N SER A 30 -0.38 6.50 -8.71
CA SER A 30 -1.41 6.16 -9.68
C SER A 30 -1.30 4.70 -10.13
N LYS A 31 -2.41 4.12 -10.63
CA LYS A 31 -2.38 2.74 -11.17
C LYS A 31 -1.36 2.59 -12.28
N LYS A 32 -1.21 3.59 -13.14
CA LYS A 32 -0.23 3.59 -14.21
C LYS A 32 1.21 3.51 -13.64
N ASN A 33 1.54 4.35 -12.67
CA ASN A 33 2.86 4.32 -12.04
C ASN A 33 3.12 3.01 -11.29
N LEU A 34 2.07 2.40 -10.71
CA LEU A 34 2.18 1.09 -10.10
C LEU A 34 2.51 0.03 -11.15
N ASP A 35 1.76 -0.04 -12.25
CA ASP A 35 1.97 -1.03 -13.31
C ASP A 35 3.35 -0.91 -13.97
N GLU A 36 3.87 0.30 -14.13
CA GLU A 36 5.20 0.58 -14.68
C GLU A 36 6.34 0.13 -13.74
N ARG A 37 6.05 -0.08 -12.46
CA ARG A 37 7.02 -0.49 -11.44
C ARG A 37 6.92 -1.95 -11.02
N ILE A 38 5.95 -2.70 -11.53
CA ILE A 38 5.83 -4.13 -11.28
C ILE A 38 6.69 -4.89 -12.28
N ILE A 39 7.66 -5.66 -11.76
CA ILE A 39 8.39 -6.62 -12.58
C ILE A 39 7.60 -7.93 -12.58
N LYS A 40 7.15 -8.35 -13.76
CA LYS A 40 6.42 -9.61 -13.96
C LYS A 40 7.36 -10.64 -14.55
N LEU A 41 7.48 -11.78 -13.88
CA LEU A 41 8.36 -12.88 -14.28
C LEU A 41 7.55 -14.18 -14.28
N ALA A 42 7.72 -14.97 -15.34
CA ALA A 42 7.09 -16.28 -15.47
C ALA A 42 8.10 -17.35 -15.88
N VAL A 43 7.82 -18.58 -15.55
CA VAL A 43 8.61 -19.74 -16.00
C VAL A 43 8.60 -19.78 -17.53
N GLY A 44 9.79 -19.91 -18.13
CA GLY A 44 10.02 -19.88 -19.58
C GLY A 44 10.26 -18.48 -20.16
N ASP A 45 10.16 -17.40 -19.37
CA ASP A 45 10.53 -16.07 -19.83
C ASP A 45 12.02 -16.00 -20.15
N GLN A 46 12.34 -15.32 -21.26
CA GLN A 46 13.73 -15.05 -21.70
C GLN A 46 14.11 -13.66 -21.20
N VAL A 47 14.82 -13.60 -20.09
CA VAL A 47 15.26 -12.34 -19.45
C VAL A 47 16.66 -12.48 -18.86
N SER A 48 17.49 -11.47 -19.06
CA SER A 48 18.82 -11.44 -18.49
C SER A 48 18.77 -11.19 -16.97
N LEU A 49 19.41 -12.05 -16.20
CA LEU A 49 19.59 -11.87 -14.75
C LEU A 49 20.29 -10.53 -14.45
N THR A 50 21.20 -10.10 -15.31
CA THR A 50 21.88 -8.80 -15.17
C THR A 50 20.88 -7.65 -15.32
N ASP A 51 20.00 -7.68 -16.34
CA ASP A 51 19.01 -6.63 -16.57
C ASP A 51 18.01 -6.55 -15.42
N ILE A 52 17.53 -7.71 -14.93
CA ILE A 52 16.66 -7.75 -13.73
C ILE A 52 17.39 -7.13 -12.53
N SER A 53 18.66 -7.44 -12.32
CA SER A 53 19.42 -6.91 -11.18
C SER A 53 19.59 -5.38 -11.25
N HIS A 54 19.78 -4.82 -12.45
CA HIS A 54 19.79 -3.37 -12.64
C HIS A 54 18.43 -2.75 -12.34
N GLN A 55 17.36 -3.32 -12.88
CA GLN A 55 16.01 -2.84 -12.62
C GLN A 55 15.63 -2.91 -11.13
N LEU A 56 16.06 -3.95 -10.42
CA LEU A 56 15.84 -4.05 -8.97
C LEU A 56 16.55 -2.93 -8.20
N ARG A 57 17.80 -2.60 -8.58
CA ARG A 57 18.53 -1.48 -7.97
C ARG A 57 17.86 -0.13 -8.28
N ASP A 58 17.38 0.06 -9.52
CA ASP A 58 16.63 1.26 -9.93
C ASP A 58 15.32 1.41 -9.15
N PHE A 59 14.77 0.30 -8.67
CA PHE A 59 13.58 0.26 -7.81
C PHE A 59 13.89 0.25 -6.31
N ASP A 60 15.11 0.63 -5.93
CA ASP A 60 15.57 0.73 -4.53
C ASP A 60 15.59 -0.60 -3.77
N PHE A 61 15.65 -1.75 -4.48
CA PHE A 61 15.96 -3.02 -3.81
C PHE A 61 17.44 -3.07 -3.41
N MET A 62 17.69 -3.56 -2.21
CA MET A 62 19.03 -3.70 -1.65
C MET A 62 19.61 -5.08 -1.96
N GLU A 63 20.78 -5.12 -2.59
CA GLU A 63 21.51 -6.35 -2.81
C GLU A 63 22.20 -6.82 -1.52
N THR A 64 22.01 -8.09 -1.17
CA THR A 64 22.53 -8.72 0.06
C THR A 64 23.06 -10.11 -0.24
N ASP A 65 23.80 -10.71 0.69
CA ASP A 65 24.26 -12.11 0.56
C ASP A 65 23.10 -13.10 0.75
N TYR A 66 22.14 -12.76 1.64
CA TYR A 66 20.94 -13.53 1.94
C TYR A 66 19.75 -12.60 2.14
N VAL A 67 18.58 -13.07 1.73
CA VAL A 67 17.33 -12.29 1.80
C VAL A 67 16.60 -12.62 3.10
N TYR A 68 16.28 -11.59 3.89
CA TYR A 68 15.56 -11.70 5.15
C TYR A 68 14.36 -10.75 5.26
N GLU A 69 14.38 -9.64 4.52
CA GLU A 69 13.36 -8.58 4.63
C GLU A 69 12.85 -8.16 3.25
N PRO A 70 11.58 -7.68 3.15
CA PRO A 70 11.08 -7.09 1.91
C PRO A 70 11.99 -5.96 1.41
N GLY A 71 12.20 -5.93 0.09
CA GLY A 71 13.10 -4.97 -0.56
C GLY A 71 14.55 -5.45 -0.67
N GLN A 72 14.85 -6.69 -0.28
CA GLN A 72 16.16 -7.31 -0.48
C GLN A 72 16.15 -8.29 -1.65
N PHE A 73 17.29 -8.40 -2.32
CA PHE A 73 17.56 -9.47 -3.28
C PHE A 73 19.00 -9.98 -3.15
N ALA A 74 19.24 -11.21 -3.58
CA ALA A 74 20.55 -11.84 -3.60
C ALA A 74 20.75 -12.64 -4.88
N ILE A 75 21.94 -12.55 -5.48
CA ILE A 75 22.30 -13.30 -6.68
C ILE A 75 23.42 -14.29 -6.31
N ARG A 76 23.17 -15.59 -6.56
CA ARG A 76 24.12 -16.65 -6.32
C ARG A 76 24.20 -17.58 -7.52
N GLY A 77 25.20 -17.33 -8.40
CA GLY A 77 25.32 -18.04 -9.67
C GLY A 77 24.13 -17.73 -10.59
N SER A 78 23.33 -18.76 -10.91
CA SER A 78 22.10 -18.63 -11.71
C SER A 78 20.83 -18.47 -10.88
N ILE A 79 20.94 -18.20 -9.59
CA ILE A 79 19.80 -18.08 -8.68
C ILE A 79 19.63 -16.63 -8.28
N LEU A 80 18.40 -16.13 -8.42
CA LEU A 80 17.94 -14.86 -7.86
C LEU A 80 16.96 -15.15 -6.71
N ASP A 81 17.35 -14.78 -5.50
CA ASP A 81 16.44 -14.69 -4.36
C ASP A 81 15.96 -13.25 -4.22
N ILE A 82 14.65 -13.05 -4.04
CA ILE A 82 14.06 -11.70 -3.94
C ILE A 82 12.86 -11.68 -3.02
N TYR A 83 12.75 -10.62 -2.19
CA TYR A 83 11.60 -10.40 -1.32
C TYR A 83 10.83 -9.15 -1.77
N SER A 84 9.72 -9.36 -2.45
CA SER A 84 8.79 -8.32 -2.87
C SER A 84 8.05 -7.70 -1.69
N TYR A 85 7.73 -6.40 -1.75
CA TYR A 85 6.92 -5.72 -0.73
C TYR A 85 5.44 -6.13 -0.73
N SER A 86 4.98 -6.86 -1.74
CA SER A 86 3.60 -7.32 -1.88
C SER A 86 3.35 -8.76 -1.43
N CYS A 87 4.37 -9.49 -0.98
CA CYS A 87 4.31 -10.92 -0.71
C CYS A 87 4.68 -11.24 0.72
N GLU A 88 4.14 -12.33 1.24
CA GLU A 88 4.43 -12.85 2.58
C GLU A 88 5.76 -13.60 2.62
N PHE A 89 6.11 -14.29 1.53
CA PHE A 89 7.33 -15.08 1.39
C PHE A 89 8.18 -14.58 0.25
N PRO A 90 9.52 -14.64 0.37
CA PRO A 90 10.43 -14.36 -0.72
C PRO A 90 10.39 -15.44 -1.81
N PHE A 91 10.86 -15.08 -2.99
CA PHE A 91 10.95 -15.97 -4.15
C PHE A 91 12.39 -16.34 -4.45
N ARG A 92 12.58 -17.57 -4.86
CA ARG A 92 13.80 -18.10 -5.46
C ARG A 92 13.54 -18.44 -6.91
N ILE A 93 14.26 -17.81 -7.81
CA ILE A 93 14.12 -17.91 -9.25
C ILE A 93 15.42 -18.51 -9.79
N ASP A 94 15.33 -19.69 -10.36
CA ASP A 94 16.46 -20.36 -10.99
C ASP A 94 16.48 -20.07 -12.48
N PHE A 95 17.63 -19.78 -13.01
CA PHE A 95 17.87 -19.47 -14.42
C PHE A 95 18.68 -20.58 -15.10
N PHE A 96 18.30 -20.91 -16.32
CA PHE A 96 19.13 -21.70 -17.22
C PHE A 96 19.56 -20.80 -18.39
N GLY A 97 20.77 -20.23 -18.31
CA GLY A 97 21.17 -19.12 -19.18
C GLY A 97 20.31 -17.88 -18.88
N ASP A 98 19.61 -17.38 -19.91
CA ASP A 98 18.67 -16.24 -19.80
C ASP A 98 17.21 -16.70 -19.70
N GLU A 99 16.95 -18.01 -19.56
CA GLU A 99 15.58 -18.54 -19.38
C GLU A 99 15.28 -18.79 -17.91
N ILE A 100 14.10 -18.37 -17.45
CA ILE A 100 13.60 -18.71 -16.12
C ILE A 100 13.14 -20.18 -16.11
N ASP A 101 13.90 -21.04 -15.43
CA ASP A 101 13.64 -22.48 -15.33
C ASP A 101 12.59 -22.79 -14.24
N THR A 102 12.76 -22.25 -13.05
CA THR A 102 11.82 -22.46 -11.95
C THR A 102 11.65 -21.21 -11.07
N ILE A 103 10.45 -21.06 -10.54
CA ILE A 103 10.11 -20.07 -9.52
C ILE A 103 9.54 -20.78 -8.31
N ARG A 104 10.06 -20.49 -7.12
CA ARG A 104 9.62 -21.07 -5.86
C ARG A 104 9.56 -20.03 -4.75
N THR A 105 8.66 -20.17 -3.80
CA THR A 105 8.78 -19.48 -2.52
C THR A 105 9.83 -20.16 -1.66
N PHE A 106 10.41 -19.45 -0.68
CA PHE A 106 11.28 -20.06 0.32
C PHE A 106 11.07 -19.41 1.69
N SER A 107 11.49 -20.12 2.74
CA SER A 107 11.43 -19.63 4.11
C SER A 107 12.71 -18.87 4.45
N ILE A 108 12.55 -17.71 5.10
CA ILE A 108 13.68 -16.89 5.57
C ILE A 108 14.42 -17.53 6.75
N GLU A 109 13.75 -18.40 7.54
CA GLU A 109 14.31 -19.01 8.74
C GLU A 109 15.34 -20.10 8.39
N ASP A 110 15.01 -20.99 7.45
CA ASP A 110 15.82 -22.15 7.08
C ASP A 110 16.40 -22.07 5.66
N GLN A 111 16.02 -21.03 4.89
CA GLN A 111 16.43 -20.81 3.50
C GLN A 111 16.01 -21.93 2.53
N LEU A 112 15.06 -22.78 2.93
CA LEU A 112 14.60 -23.91 2.13
C LEU A 112 13.44 -23.49 1.22
N SER A 113 13.50 -23.97 -0.02
CA SER A 113 12.43 -23.77 -1.00
C SER A 113 11.15 -24.48 -0.57
N ARG A 114 10.02 -23.84 -0.86
CA ARG A 114 8.66 -24.27 -0.54
C ARG A 114 7.86 -24.49 -1.83
N ASP A 115 6.80 -23.73 -2.01
CA ASP A 115 5.84 -23.91 -3.09
C ASP A 115 6.38 -23.44 -4.44
N ARG A 116 6.08 -24.19 -5.51
CA ARG A 116 6.31 -23.77 -6.88
C ARG A 116 5.29 -22.73 -7.31
N ARG A 117 5.73 -21.82 -8.17
CA ARG A 117 4.91 -20.79 -8.81
C ARG A 117 5.17 -20.78 -10.31
N GLU A 118 4.13 -20.52 -11.11
CA GLU A 118 4.26 -20.35 -12.56
C GLU A 118 4.71 -18.94 -12.91
N SER A 119 4.34 -17.97 -12.08
CA SER A 119 4.68 -16.56 -12.26
C SER A 119 4.73 -15.83 -10.93
N VAL A 120 5.42 -14.68 -10.92
CA VAL A 120 5.49 -13.77 -9.78
C VAL A 120 5.42 -12.32 -10.23
N GLU A 121 4.90 -11.47 -9.37
CA GLU A 121 4.95 -10.02 -9.50
C GLU A 121 5.83 -9.46 -8.39
N ILE A 122 6.89 -8.78 -8.77
CA ILE A 122 7.82 -8.12 -7.85
C ILE A 122 7.42 -6.65 -7.77
N VAL A 123 6.99 -6.23 -6.61
CA VAL A 123 6.52 -4.87 -6.33
C VAL A 123 7.52 -4.18 -5.40
N PRO A 124 8.07 -3.03 -5.78
CA PRO A 124 8.98 -2.24 -4.93
C PRO A 124 8.23 -1.49 -3.82
N GLU A 125 8.97 -0.81 -2.96
CA GLU A 125 8.37 0.13 -2.00
C GLU A 125 7.73 1.31 -2.74
N LEU A 126 6.41 1.44 -2.61
CA LEU A 126 5.63 2.45 -3.33
C LEU A 126 5.50 3.77 -2.57
N SER A 127 5.78 3.80 -1.29
CA SER A 127 5.61 5.01 -0.48
C SER A 127 6.59 6.12 -0.86
N LEU A 128 7.77 5.76 -1.35
CA LEU A 128 8.82 6.67 -1.80
C LEU A 128 8.84 6.85 -3.32
N ALA A 129 7.99 6.13 -4.05
CA ALA A 129 7.97 6.17 -5.51
C ALA A 129 7.73 7.60 -6.02
N GLU A 130 8.56 8.03 -6.96
CA GLU A 130 8.37 9.27 -7.70
C GLU A 130 7.29 9.09 -8.76
N GLY A 131 6.63 10.19 -9.15
CA GLY A 131 5.63 10.22 -10.20
C GLY A 131 4.28 10.72 -9.73
N GLU A 132 3.26 10.51 -10.56
CA GLU A 132 1.90 10.98 -10.29
C GLU A 132 1.31 10.27 -9.07
N LYS A 133 0.85 11.05 -8.11
CA LYS A 133 0.16 10.60 -6.91
C LYS A 133 -1.27 11.13 -6.91
N LEU A 134 -2.17 10.36 -6.30
CA LEU A 134 -3.59 10.70 -6.22
C LEU A 134 -4.17 10.29 -4.84
N PRO A 135 -5.30 10.90 -4.43
CA PRO A 135 -5.99 10.48 -3.22
C PRO A 135 -6.37 9.00 -3.26
N PHE A 136 -6.25 8.32 -2.13
CA PHE A 136 -6.51 6.86 -2.06
C PHE A 136 -7.88 6.46 -2.63
N LEU A 137 -8.92 7.25 -2.36
CA LEU A 137 -10.25 6.94 -2.89
C LEU A 137 -10.29 6.98 -4.43
N HIS A 138 -9.54 7.87 -5.08
CA HIS A 138 -9.48 7.93 -6.54
C HIS A 138 -8.71 6.73 -7.16
N PHE A 139 -7.89 6.04 -6.36
CA PHE A 139 -7.27 4.79 -6.78
C PHE A 139 -8.26 3.63 -6.86
N LEU A 140 -9.33 3.67 -6.06
CA LEU A 140 -10.34 2.61 -6.00
C LEU A 140 -11.23 2.61 -7.25
N ASP A 141 -11.78 1.43 -7.59
CA ASP A 141 -12.85 1.30 -8.57
C ASP A 141 -14.11 2.07 -8.10
N LYS A 142 -14.89 2.61 -9.05
CA LYS A 142 -16.13 3.34 -8.73
C LYS A 142 -17.20 2.47 -8.07
N ARG A 143 -17.11 1.14 -8.23
CA ARG A 143 -18.00 0.16 -7.57
C ARG A 143 -17.63 -0.10 -6.11
N ALA A 144 -16.50 0.43 -5.63
CA ALA A 144 -16.11 0.28 -4.24
C ALA A 144 -17.14 0.92 -3.32
N VAL A 145 -17.45 0.22 -2.23
CA VAL A 145 -18.34 0.73 -1.17
C VAL A 145 -17.48 1.28 -0.04
N VAL A 146 -17.76 2.52 0.36
CA VAL A 146 -17.04 3.18 1.45
C VAL A 146 -17.93 3.18 2.70
N ALA A 147 -17.55 2.40 3.70
CA ALA A 147 -18.25 2.30 4.97
C ALA A 147 -17.50 3.06 6.06
N MET A 148 -18.19 3.91 6.82
CA MET A 148 -17.58 4.69 7.90
C MET A 148 -18.58 4.97 9.02
N LYS A 149 -18.08 5.22 10.22
CA LYS A 149 -18.91 5.53 11.36
C LYS A 149 -19.42 6.98 11.34
N ASP A 150 -18.57 7.92 10.99
CA ASP A 150 -18.83 9.35 11.03
C ASP A 150 -18.03 10.05 9.92
N PHE A 151 -18.76 10.53 8.91
CA PHE A 151 -18.14 11.25 7.79
C PHE A 151 -17.50 12.57 8.25
N THR A 152 -18.16 13.31 9.12
CA THR A 152 -17.67 14.61 9.57
C THR A 152 -16.36 14.46 10.34
N PHE A 153 -16.29 13.48 11.24
CA PHE A 153 -15.05 13.18 11.96
C PHE A 153 -13.88 12.86 11.01
N VAL A 154 -14.12 12.00 10.00
CA VAL A 154 -13.07 11.64 9.03
C VAL A 154 -12.65 12.85 8.20
N TYR A 155 -13.61 13.64 7.73
CA TYR A 155 -13.38 14.87 6.96
C TYR A 155 -12.53 15.86 7.76
N ASP A 156 -12.94 16.18 8.99
CA ASP A 156 -12.28 17.16 9.85
C ASP A 156 -10.85 16.71 10.20
N ARG A 157 -10.66 15.40 10.43
CA ARG A 157 -9.33 14.86 10.72
C ARG A 157 -8.41 14.96 9.50
N ILE A 158 -8.89 14.67 8.29
CA ILE A 158 -8.11 14.83 7.06
C ILE A 158 -7.80 16.31 6.81
N ASP A 159 -8.76 17.20 7.04
CA ASP A 159 -8.57 18.65 6.89
C ASP A 159 -7.52 19.19 7.86
N GLN A 160 -7.54 18.70 9.11
CA GLN A 160 -6.52 19.04 10.10
C GLN A 160 -5.13 18.59 9.64
N ILE A 161 -4.99 17.33 9.21
CA ILE A 161 -3.71 16.80 8.73
C ILE A 161 -3.22 17.57 7.51
N TYR A 162 -4.11 17.92 6.58
CA TYR A 162 -3.75 18.69 5.39
C TYR A 162 -3.24 20.11 5.74
N LYS A 163 -3.79 20.75 6.79
CA LYS A 163 -3.42 22.11 7.22
C LYS A 163 -2.18 22.14 8.12
N GLU A 164 -2.05 21.15 9.01
CA GLU A 164 -1.06 21.16 10.09
C GLU A 164 0.12 20.18 9.83
N GLY A 165 -0.03 19.28 8.85
CA GLY A 165 0.87 18.15 8.66
C GLY A 165 0.62 17.03 9.68
N PHE A 166 1.36 15.92 9.54
CA PHE A 166 1.48 14.94 10.61
C PHE A 166 2.41 15.56 11.65
N SER A 167 1.85 16.01 12.76
CA SER A 167 2.47 16.75 13.88
C SER A 167 4.01 16.88 13.81
N SER A 168 4.47 17.95 13.17
CA SER A 168 5.88 18.23 12.90
C SER A 168 6.73 18.42 14.15
N GLN A 169 6.12 18.65 15.30
CA GLN A 169 6.83 18.92 16.55
C GLN A 169 7.58 17.69 17.07
N SER A 170 7.01 16.49 16.97
CA SER A 170 7.71 15.25 17.36
C SER A 170 8.83 14.86 16.38
N MET A 171 8.74 15.28 15.11
CA MET A 171 9.78 15.03 14.11
C MET A 171 10.96 15.99 14.26
N VAL A 172 10.72 17.26 14.58
CA VAL A 172 11.77 18.24 14.83
C VAL A 172 12.56 17.89 16.09
N GLU A 173 11.89 17.45 17.15
CA GLU A 173 12.54 16.95 18.37
C GLU A 173 13.39 15.70 18.11
N GLN A 174 12.99 14.84 17.17
CA GLN A 174 13.78 13.67 16.75
C GLN A 174 15.01 14.03 15.90
N MET A 175 15.05 15.22 15.28
CA MET A 175 16.23 15.69 14.53
C MET A 175 17.31 16.27 15.45
N GLU A 176 16.95 16.77 16.64
CA GLU A 176 17.91 17.23 17.63
C GLU A 176 18.66 16.04 18.26
N GLY A 177 19.84 15.74 17.72
CA GLY A 177 20.69 14.62 18.18
C GLY A 177 20.72 13.41 17.26
N ALA A 178 19.99 13.43 16.14
CA ALA A 178 19.98 12.36 15.15
C ALA A 178 21.30 12.30 14.35
N THR A 179 21.73 11.10 14.01
CA THR A 179 22.83 10.88 13.06
C THR A 179 22.44 11.34 11.65
N GLU A 180 23.41 11.55 10.76
CA GLU A 180 23.17 12.02 9.40
C GLU A 180 22.24 11.07 8.61
N VAL A 181 22.31 9.76 8.88
CA VAL A 181 21.43 8.73 8.29
C VAL A 181 20.00 8.85 8.82
N GLU A 182 19.83 9.12 10.10
CA GLU A 182 18.51 9.33 10.72
C GLU A 182 17.91 10.67 10.28
N ALA A 183 18.71 11.74 10.20
CA ALA A 183 18.28 13.02 9.68
C ALA A 183 17.81 12.93 8.21
N GLU A 184 18.48 12.12 7.39
CA GLU A 184 18.05 11.86 6.01
C GLU A 184 16.74 11.05 5.95
N ARG A 185 16.55 10.07 6.85
CA ARG A 185 15.27 9.36 7.01
C ARG A 185 14.12 10.31 7.39
N ILE A 186 14.38 11.22 8.33
CA ILE A 186 13.40 12.22 8.77
C ILE A 186 13.10 13.20 7.64
N ARG A 187 14.11 13.69 6.88
CA ARG A 187 13.89 14.53 5.68
C ARG A 187 13.09 13.84 4.59
N ARG A 188 13.31 12.53 4.38
CA ARG A 188 12.51 11.71 3.46
C ARG A 188 11.06 11.57 3.96
N ALA A 189 10.88 11.41 5.27
CA ALA A 189 9.55 11.40 5.88
C ALA A 189 8.85 12.75 5.71
N MET A 190 9.55 13.88 5.91
CA MET A 190 9.02 15.23 5.67
C MET A 190 8.64 15.47 4.21
N LYS A 191 9.38 14.94 3.24
CA LYS A 191 8.98 14.98 1.82
C LYS A 191 7.66 14.24 1.56
N LYS A 192 7.30 13.26 2.38
CA LYS A 192 5.98 12.61 2.32
C LYS A 192 4.83 13.55 2.67
N GLU A 193 5.03 14.52 3.56
CA GLU A 193 4.00 15.49 3.97
C GLU A 193 3.50 16.34 2.79
N LEU A 194 4.33 16.55 1.77
CA LEU A 194 3.94 17.27 0.55
C LEU A 194 2.95 16.50 -0.35
N ASN A 195 2.67 15.24 -0.04
CA ASN A 195 1.75 14.38 -0.80
C ASN A 195 0.47 14.10 0.00
N LEU A 196 -0.11 15.14 0.59
CA LEU A 196 -1.35 15.02 1.35
C LEU A 196 -2.57 15.33 0.47
N SER A 197 -3.61 14.55 0.67
CA SER A 197 -4.94 14.75 0.10
C SER A 197 -5.72 15.74 0.95
N SER A 198 -6.37 16.72 0.31
CA SER A 198 -7.28 17.61 1.03
C SER A 198 -8.59 16.92 1.40
N ALA A 199 -9.28 17.44 2.44
CA ALA A 199 -10.60 16.96 2.82
C ALA A 199 -11.63 17.08 1.69
N LEU A 200 -11.48 18.10 0.81
CA LEU A 200 -12.33 18.26 -0.38
C LEU A 200 -12.13 17.10 -1.38
N GLN A 201 -10.89 16.68 -1.63
CA GLN A 201 -10.60 15.53 -2.49
C GLN A 201 -11.14 14.23 -1.88
N PHE A 202 -11.06 14.06 -0.56
CA PHE A 202 -11.69 12.95 0.14
C PHE A 202 -13.22 12.97 -0.07
N GLN A 203 -13.89 14.11 0.13
CA GLN A 203 -15.32 14.26 -0.07
C GLN A 203 -15.74 13.93 -1.51
N GLN A 204 -14.99 14.41 -2.51
CA GLN A 204 -15.23 14.09 -3.92
C GLN A 204 -15.10 12.57 -4.18
N GLY A 205 -14.05 11.95 -3.64
CA GLY A 205 -13.84 10.52 -3.77
C GLY A 205 -14.95 9.68 -3.12
N VAL A 206 -15.52 10.13 -2.00
CA VAL A 206 -16.69 9.50 -1.37
C VAL A 206 -17.95 9.71 -2.20
N ALA A 207 -18.18 10.93 -2.72
CA ALA A 207 -19.38 11.25 -3.51
C ALA A 207 -19.50 10.45 -4.83
N GLU A 208 -18.37 9.99 -5.37
CA GLU A 208 -18.36 9.14 -6.58
C GLU A 208 -18.70 7.66 -6.31
N ARG A 209 -18.92 7.26 -5.06
CA ARG A 209 -19.06 5.85 -4.62
C ARG A 209 -20.27 5.67 -3.74
N GLN A 210 -20.69 4.43 -3.59
CA GLN A 210 -21.70 4.10 -2.59
C GLN A 210 -21.13 4.29 -1.18
N ARG A 211 -21.80 5.12 -0.36
CA ARG A 211 -21.44 5.38 1.02
C ARG A 211 -22.39 4.64 1.96
N ILE A 212 -21.83 4.00 2.97
CA ILE A 212 -22.57 3.45 4.12
C ILE A 212 -22.05 4.15 5.37
N GLU A 213 -22.95 4.77 6.12
CA GLU A 213 -22.63 5.38 7.40
C GLU A 213 -23.34 4.61 8.51
N PHE A 214 -22.62 4.22 9.56
CA PHE A 214 -23.16 3.40 10.65
C PHE A 214 -22.96 4.07 12.02
N GLY A 215 -23.76 3.67 13.02
CA GLY A 215 -23.67 4.19 14.38
C GLY A 215 -24.18 5.60 14.55
N ILE A 216 -25.00 6.10 13.62
CA ILE A 216 -25.68 7.39 13.72
C ILE A 216 -26.85 7.24 14.72
N ALA A 217 -26.93 8.11 15.72
CA ALA A 217 -28.08 8.13 16.64
C ALA A 217 -29.33 8.55 15.87
N GLU A 218 -30.51 7.98 16.26
CA GLU A 218 -31.81 8.24 15.60
C GLU A 218 -32.13 9.75 15.51
N GLN A 219 -31.71 10.57 16.46
CA GLN A 219 -31.88 12.01 16.46
C GLN A 219 -31.14 12.73 15.35
N GLY A 220 -29.94 12.25 14.96
CA GLY A 220 -29.16 12.81 13.84
C GLY A 220 -29.70 12.45 12.47
N VAL A 221 -30.47 11.37 12.36
CA VAL A 221 -31.11 10.93 11.12
C VAL A 221 -32.26 11.85 10.70
N ALA A 222 -33.02 12.40 11.67
CA ALA A 222 -34.13 13.30 11.39
C ALA A 222 -33.69 14.64 10.79
N GLU A 223 -32.53 15.16 11.20
CA GLU A 223 -31.97 16.42 10.67
C GLU A 223 -31.34 16.26 9.28
N ARG A 224 -30.78 15.08 8.99
CA ARG A 224 -30.14 14.80 7.67
C ARG A 224 -31.12 14.41 6.56
N LYS A 225 -32.34 13.98 6.89
CA LYS A 225 -33.38 13.62 5.91
C LYS A 225 -33.85 14.76 5.02
N THR A 226 -33.46 16.01 5.30
CA THR A 226 -33.81 17.18 4.50
C THR A 226 -32.85 17.47 3.35
N GLU A 227 -31.67 16.85 3.30
CA GLU A 227 -30.65 17.18 2.28
C GLU A 227 -30.33 16.06 1.27
N GLU A 228 -30.48 14.79 1.62
CA GLU A 228 -30.32 13.66 0.68
C GLU A 228 -31.21 12.49 1.12
N ALA A 229 -31.92 11.87 0.17
CA ALA A 229 -32.71 10.67 0.42
C ALA A 229 -31.79 9.48 0.72
N ALA A 230 -31.45 9.31 2.00
CA ALA A 230 -30.68 8.15 2.46
C ALA A 230 -31.64 7.06 2.95
N ASP A 231 -31.48 5.85 2.42
CA ASP A 231 -32.15 4.67 2.97
C ASP A 231 -31.55 4.33 4.33
N VAL A 232 -32.31 4.50 5.40
CA VAL A 232 -31.88 4.14 6.75
C VAL A 232 -32.35 2.72 7.06
N VAL A 233 -31.42 1.80 7.22
CA VAL A 233 -31.69 0.42 7.59
C VAL A 233 -31.35 0.22 9.08
N PRO A 234 -32.32 -0.08 9.96
CA PRO A 234 -32.04 -0.37 11.35
C PRO A 234 -31.39 -1.76 11.46
N PHE A 235 -30.22 -1.82 12.05
CA PHE A 235 -29.56 -3.07 12.43
C PHE A 235 -29.70 -3.30 13.92
N HIS A 236 -30.33 -4.41 14.31
CA HIS A 236 -30.36 -4.87 15.71
C HIS A 236 -29.04 -5.62 16.01
N ILE A 237 -28.09 -4.91 16.62
CA ILE A 237 -26.83 -5.51 17.04
C ILE A 237 -27.06 -6.27 18.35
N VAL A 238 -26.92 -7.59 18.32
CA VAL A 238 -26.90 -8.43 19.51
C VAL A 238 -25.41 -8.60 19.92
N PRO A 239 -25.06 -8.34 21.21
CA PRO A 239 -23.71 -8.59 21.69
C PRO A 239 -23.33 -10.04 21.48
N GLN A 240 -22.14 -10.28 20.97
CA GLN A 240 -21.61 -11.63 20.81
C GLN A 240 -21.37 -12.22 22.20
N PRO A 241 -21.86 -13.44 22.49
CA PRO A 241 -21.57 -14.06 23.77
C PRO A 241 -20.07 -14.26 23.95
N LEU A 242 -19.56 -13.90 25.11
CA LEU A 242 -18.17 -14.19 25.48
C LEU A 242 -18.01 -15.72 25.57
N PHE A 243 -17.04 -16.26 24.83
CA PHE A 243 -16.60 -17.65 24.92
C PHE A 243 -15.68 -17.84 26.11
#